data_fc0ba6f38bc80c4fdd1ce2fa811b8bbc
#
_entry.id   fc0ba6f38bc80c4fdd1ce2fa811b8bbc
#
_cell.length_a   1.000
_cell.length_b   1.000
_cell.length_c   1.000
_cell.angle_alpha   90.00
_cell.angle_beta   90.00
_cell.angle_gamma   90.00
#
_symmetry.space_group_name_H-M   'P 1'
#
loop_
_entity.id
_entity.type
_entity.pdbx_description
1 polymer ?
#
loop_
_entity_poly.entity_id
_entity_poly.type
_entity_poly.pdbx_seq_one_letter_code
_entity_poly.pdbx_strand_id
1 'polypeptide(L)'
;MDIFDITIIGAGPSGMFSAFYAGMRNAKTKIIDSLPQLGGQLATLYPEKYIYDIPGYPKIKAGDLVQNLEKQLTTFNHQYCLEETVLSVEKQEDYIEVTTDKGIHYSKAVILALGNGSFQPRKLTLPESERFEGYGLDYFVTDLMKYAGRKVAIAGGGDSAIDWALMLEPIASEVYLIHRRPEFRAHEHSVSKLQASAVNILTPYVIQEIQGEQRLTGVSLQQVKGDETVSLSLDALIVNYGFSSTLNIKDWGMKSSRQGVFVSSDMSTSVPG
;
A
#
# COMPACT_ATOMS: atom_id res chain seq x y z
N MET A 1 8.55 24.37 24.52
CA MET A 1 7.62 23.31 24.06
C MET A 1 6.66 23.95 23.06
N ASP A 2 6.62 23.46 21.83
CA ASP A 2 5.70 23.98 20.81
C ASP A 2 4.52 22.99 20.69
N ILE A 3 3.36 23.38 21.23
CA ILE A 3 2.17 22.52 21.29
C ILE A 3 1.28 22.84 20.08
N PHE A 4 0.98 21.82 19.27
CA PHE A 4 0.04 21.91 18.15
C PHE A 4 -1.39 21.69 18.64
N ASP A 5 -2.38 22.27 17.95
CA ASP A 5 -3.77 21.98 18.27
C ASP A 5 -4.10 20.54 17.87
N ILE A 6 -3.63 20.12 16.70
CA ILE A 6 -3.88 18.77 16.16
C ILE A 6 -2.59 18.22 15.54
N THR A 7 -2.21 17.00 15.92
CA THR A 7 -1.25 16.19 15.19
C THR A 7 -1.98 15.05 14.49
N ILE A 8 -1.73 14.87 13.19
CA ILE A 8 -2.31 13.82 12.38
C ILE A 8 -1.21 12.80 12.09
N ILE A 9 -1.45 11.53 12.42
CA ILE A 9 -0.51 10.44 12.17
C ILE A 9 -1.00 9.67 10.95
N GLY A 10 -0.27 9.80 9.86
CA GLY A 10 -0.56 9.25 8.55
C GLY A 10 -0.99 10.32 7.54
N ALA A 11 -0.26 10.41 6.42
CA ALA A 11 -0.47 11.36 5.33
C ALA A 11 -1.18 10.73 4.11
N GLY A 12 -1.95 9.67 4.31
CA GLY A 12 -2.86 9.13 3.31
C GLY A 12 -4.07 10.05 3.08
N PRO A 13 -5.00 9.70 2.18
CA PRO A 13 -6.16 10.54 1.83
C PRO A 13 -6.95 11.04 3.03
N SER A 14 -7.20 10.18 4.01
CA SER A 14 -7.93 10.54 5.23
C SER A 14 -7.15 11.55 6.08
N GLY A 15 -5.83 11.37 6.23
CA GLY A 15 -4.99 12.31 6.97
C GLY A 15 -4.87 13.66 6.29
N MET A 16 -4.69 13.66 4.97
CA MET A 16 -4.66 14.89 4.16
C MET A 16 -5.97 15.67 4.27
N PHE A 17 -7.10 15.00 4.13
CA PHE A 17 -8.41 15.64 4.28
C PHE A 17 -8.66 16.13 5.71
N SER A 18 -8.23 15.37 6.72
CA SER A 18 -8.33 15.80 8.13
C SER A 18 -7.53 17.07 8.40
N ALA A 19 -6.32 17.19 7.83
CA ALA A 19 -5.51 18.38 7.95
C ALA A 19 -6.14 19.59 7.25
N PHE A 20 -6.66 19.40 6.03
CA PHE A 20 -7.41 20.43 5.33
C PHE A 20 -8.58 20.93 6.18
N TYR A 21 -9.38 20.02 6.73
CA TYR A 21 -10.53 20.39 7.55
C TYR A 21 -10.14 21.08 8.86
N ALA A 22 -9.04 20.64 9.49
CA ALA A 22 -8.46 21.32 10.65
C ALA A 22 -8.03 22.76 10.30
N GLY A 23 -7.42 22.95 9.12
CA GLY A 23 -7.08 24.27 8.60
C GLY A 23 -8.29 25.19 8.44
N MET A 24 -9.41 24.67 7.93
CA MET A 24 -10.70 25.39 7.85
C MET A 24 -11.19 25.86 9.24
N ARG A 25 -10.78 25.19 10.29
CA ARG A 25 -11.08 25.54 11.71
C ARG A 25 -10.00 26.40 12.36
N ASN A 26 -9.02 26.89 11.58
CA ASN A 26 -7.85 27.64 12.03
C ASN A 26 -7.00 26.90 13.09
N ALA A 27 -7.02 25.58 13.10
CA ALA A 27 -6.22 24.78 14.01
C ALA A 27 -4.74 24.73 13.51
N LYS A 28 -3.80 24.94 14.42
CA LYS A 28 -2.37 24.73 14.16
C LYS A 28 -2.12 23.22 14.03
N THR A 29 -1.85 22.78 12.81
CA THR A 29 -1.85 21.35 12.47
C THR A 29 -0.48 20.86 12.02
N LYS A 30 -0.14 19.63 12.44
CA LYS A 30 1.05 18.89 12.03
C LYS A 30 0.62 17.54 11.45
N ILE A 31 1.31 17.08 10.39
CA ILE A 31 1.16 15.74 9.80
C ILE A 31 2.48 15.00 9.96
N ILE A 32 2.44 13.78 10.49
CA ILE A 32 3.60 12.89 10.63
C ILE A 32 3.34 11.64 9.78
N ASP A 33 4.28 11.27 8.92
CA ASP A 33 4.21 10.03 8.13
C ASP A 33 5.60 9.41 7.95
N SER A 34 5.66 8.10 7.97
CA SER A 34 6.90 7.34 7.74
C SER A 34 7.36 7.34 6.28
N LEU A 35 6.49 7.70 5.35
CA LEU A 35 6.81 7.80 3.92
C LEU A 35 7.45 9.16 3.58
N PRO A 36 8.26 9.23 2.51
CA PRO A 36 8.90 10.47 2.07
C PRO A 36 7.95 11.44 1.37
N GLN A 37 6.71 11.03 1.11
CA GLN A 37 5.72 11.79 0.35
C GLN A 37 4.31 11.63 0.91
N LEU A 38 3.45 12.58 0.58
CA LEU A 38 2.02 12.51 0.87
C LEU A 38 1.32 11.46 0.00
N GLY A 39 0.08 11.08 0.37
CA GLY A 39 -0.77 10.18 -0.39
C GLY A 39 -0.82 8.74 0.11
N GLY A 40 0.10 8.37 1.01
CA GLY A 40 0.10 7.03 1.64
C GLY A 40 0.13 5.90 0.62
N GLN A 41 -0.75 4.91 0.80
CA GLN A 41 -0.82 3.73 -0.08
C GLN A 41 -1.14 4.09 -1.54
N LEU A 42 -1.94 5.11 -1.81
CA LEU A 42 -2.32 5.52 -3.15
C LEU A 42 -1.12 5.97 -3.97
N ALA A 43 -0.24 6.76 -3.36
CA ALA A 43 0.95 7.25 -4.02
C ALA A 43 2.04 6.17 -4.17
N THR A 44 2.14 5.26 -3.19
CA THR A 44 3.25 4.32 -3.11
C THR A 44 2.97 2.99 -3.82
N LEU A 45 1.74 2.46 -3.68
CA LEU A 45 1.44 1.10 -4.13
C LEU A 45 0.85 1.04 -5.53
N TYR A 46 -0.03 2.00 -5.88
CA TYR A 46 -0.83 1.91 -7.09
C TYR A 46 -1.24 3.29 -7.66
N PRO A 47 -0.29 4.21 -7.89
CA PRO A 47 -0.62 5.55 -8.39
C PRO A 47 -1.34 5.51 -9.75
N GLU A 48 -1.08 4.49 -10.57
CA GLU A 48 -1.67 4.31 -11.90
C GLU A 48 -3.06 3.64 -11.88
N LYS A 49 -3.47 3.05 -10.73
CA LYS A 49 -4.74 2.35 -10.61
C LYS A 49 -5.92 3.31 -10.58
N TYR A 50 -7.01 2.96 -11.29
CA TYR A 50 -8.28 3.65 -11.16
C TYR A 50 -9.02 3.25 -9.90
N ILE A 51 -9.58 4.24 -9.21
CA ILE A 51 -10.43 4.11 -8.03
C ILE A 51 -11.85 4.54 -8.41
N TYR A 52 -12.86 3.81 -7.94
CA TYR A 52 -14.26 4.00 -8.31
C TYR A 52 -15.16 4.40 -7.13
N ASP A 53 -14.63 4.32 -5.91
CA ASP A 53 -15.37 4.50 -4.64
C ASP A 53 -15.07 5.85 -3.96
N ILE A 54 -14.67 6.87 -4.74
CA ILE A 54 -14.51 8.23 -4.26
C ILE A 54 -15.74 9.06 -4.67
N PRO A 55 -16.53 9.56 -3.70
CA PRO A 55 -17.69 10.39 -4.00
C PRO A 55 -17.33 11.60 -4.85
N GLY A 56 -18.13 11.89 -5.88
CA GLY A 56 -17.90 12.99 -6.81
C GLY A 56 -17.06 12.63 -8.04
N TYR A 57 -16.43 11.45 -8.07
CA TYR A 57 -15.70 10.94 -9.23
C TYR A 57 -16.29 9.62 -9.72
N PRO A 58 -16.75 9.52 -10.99
CA PRO A 58 -17.14 8.24 -11.57
C PRO A 58 -15.97 7.22 -11.58
N LYS A 59 -14.77 7.72 -11.78
CA LYS A 59 -13.48 7.06 -11.59
C LYS A 59 -12.38 8.11 -11.55
N ILE A 60 -11.30 7.86 -10.82
CA ILE A 60 -10.13 8.71 -10.78
C ILE A 60 -8.87 7.86 -10.63
N LYS A 61 -7.75 8.24 -11.24
CA LYS A 61 -6.46 7.60 -10.93
C LYS A 61 -6.04 7.93 -9.50
N ALA A 62 -5.43 6.97 -8.81
CA ALA A 62 -4.97 7.14 -7.44
C ALA A 62 -3.98 8.31 -7.31
N GLY A 63 -3.03 8.44 -8.25
CA GLY A 63 -2.09 9.55 -8.29
C GLY A 63 -2.77 10.90 -8.50
N ASP A 64 -3.77 11.00 -9.39
CA ASP A 64 -4.52 12.23 -9.63
C ASP A 64 -5.34 12.64 -8.40
N LEU A 65 -5.91 11.67 -7.68
CA LEU A 65 -6.59 11.92 -6.42
C LEU A 65 -5.65 12.51 -5.37
N VAL A 66 -4.45 11.93 -5.22
CA VAL A 66 -3.43 12.46 -4.31
C VAL A 66 -3.07 13.89 -4.66
N GLN A 67 -2.79 14.20 -5.94
CA GLN A 67 -2.50 15.56 -6.39
C GLN A 67 -3.64 16.56 -6.08
N ASN A 68 -4.89 16.13 -6.24
CA ASN A 68 -6.04 16.97 -5.91
C ASN A 68 -6.15 17.23 -4.40
N LEU A 69 -5.89 16.21 -3.57
CA LEU A 69 -5.84 16.35 -2.12
C LEU A 69 -4.67 17.25 -1.67
N GLU A 70 -3.50 17.16 -2.31
CA GLU A 70 -2.36 18.06 -2.06
C GLU A 70 -2.72 19.51 -2.36
N LYS A 71 -3.32 19.79 -3.53
CA LYS A 71 -3.80 21.15 -3.88
C LYS A 71 -4.79 21.68 -2.85
N GLN A 72 -5.70 20.82 -2.37
CA GLN A 72 -6.65 21.20 -1.34
C GLN A 72 -5.94 21.51 -0.01
N LEU A 73 -4.98 20.67 0.37
CA LEU A 73 -4.21 20.80 1.60
C LEU A 73 -3.36 22.08 1.65
N THR A 74 -2.76 22.50 0.52
CA THR A 74 -1.93 23.72 0.42
C THR A 74 -2.72 25.02 0.61
N THR A 75 -4.04 24.97 0.74
CA THR A 75 -4.87 26.14 1.08
C THR A 75 -4.53 26.69 2.49
N PHE A 76 -3.99 25.84 3.35
CA PHE A 76 -3.63 26.20 4.73
C PHE A 76 -2.18 25.82 5.03
N ASN A 77 -1.60 26.51 6.03
CA ASN A 77 -0.25 26.18 6.49
C ASN A 77 -0.29 25.01 7.47
N HIS A 78 0.39 23.92 7.09
CA HIS A 78 0.60 22.76 7.94
C HIS A 78 2.09 22.47 8.09
N GLN A 79 2.48 21.89 9.22
CA GLN A 79 3.82 21.35 9.39
C GLN A 79 3.83 19.89 8.93
N TYR A 80 4.80 19.55 8.09
CA TYR A 80 5.00 18.19 7.60
C TYR A 80 6.25 17.58 8.23
N CYS A 81 6.11 16.40 8.81
CA CYS A 81 7.19 15.56 9.33
C CYS A 81 7.13 14.24 8.56
N LEU A 82 7.75 14.22 7.39
CA LEU A 82 7.83 13.04 6.52
C LEU A 82 9.11 12.23 6.82
N GLU A 83 9.13 10.98 6.37
CA GLU A 83 10.18 10.00 6.71
C GLU A 83 10.37 9.88 8.22
N GLU A 84 9.30 10.03 8.99
CA GLU A 84 9.31 10.06 10.44
C GLU A 84 8.27 9.08 11.00
N THR A 85 8.76 8.08 11.75
CA THR A 85 7.93 6.98 12.25
C THR A 85 7.52 7.23 13.68
N VAL A 86 6.20 7.24 13.95
CA VAL A 86 5.67 7.32 15.30
C VAL A 86 5.88 6.00 16.03
N LEU A 87 6.51 6.08 17.20
CA LEU A 87 6.84 4.95 18.07
C LEU A 87 5.84 4.81 19.21
N SER A 88 5.47 5.93 19.88
CA SER A 88 4.46 5.92 20.94
C SER A 88 3.61 7.19 20.93
N VAL A 89 2.42 7.08 21.51
CA VAL A 89 1.49 8.20 21.76
C VAL A 89 1.03 8.08 23.20
N GLU A 90 1.33 9.08 24.02
CA GLU A 90 1.07 9.06 25.45
C GLU A 90 0.29 10.30 25.88
N LYS A 91 -0.85 10.09 26.54
CA LYS A 91 -1.64 11.17 27.12
C LYS A 91 -0.99 11.65 28.41
N GLN A 92 -0.65 12.93 28.43
CA GLN A 92 -0.26 13.68 29.61
C GLN A 92 -1.46 14.47 30.17
N GLU A 93 -1.26 15.20 31.25
CA GLU A 93 -2.34 15.97 31.91
C GLU A 93 -2.97 17.00 30.94
N ASP A 94 -2.14 17.86 30.31
CA ASP A 94 -2.60 18.96 29.45
C ASP A 94 -2.34 18.80 27.97
N TYR A 95 -1.59 17.76 27.55
CA TYR A 95 -1.22 17.52 26.17
C TYR A 95 -1.06 16.02 25.87
N ILE A 96 -0.85 15.72 24.61
CA ILE A 96 -0.46 14.39 24.15
C ILE A 96 0.98 14.48 23.65
N GLU A 97 1.81 13.58 24.12
CA GLU A 97 3.18 13.39 23.65
C GLU A 97 3.20 12.32 22.55
N VAL A 98 3.78 12.68 21.42
CA VAL A 98 3.99 11.79 20.28
C VAL A 98 5.49 11.61 20.09
N THR A 99 6.00 10.45 20.45
CA THR A 99 7.41 10.09 20.28
C THR A 99 7.62 9.44 18.92
N THR A 100 8.64 9.88 18.21
CA THR A 100 9.03 9.37 16.91
C THR A 100 10.49 8.92 16.92
N ASP A 101 10.95 8.35 15.81
CA ASP A 101 12.36 8.01 15.57
C ASP A 101 13.27 9.25 15.36
N LYS A 102 12.66 10.45 15.18
CA LYS A 102 13.40 11.71 14.99
C LYS A 102 13.25 12.70 16.14
N GLY A 103 12.29 12.49 17.05
CA GLY A 103 12.08 13.41 18.17
C GLY A 103 10.74 13.25 18.88
N ILE A 104 10.40 14.28 19.67
CA ILE A 104 9.16 14.31 20.44
C ILE A 104 8.30 15.49 19.98
N HIS A 105 7.03 15.26 19.78
CA HIS A 105 6.03 16.25 19.38
C HIS A 105 4.94 16.35 20.45
N TYR A 106 4.37 17.55 20.56
CA TYR A 106 3.34 17.82 21.55
C TYR A 106 2.07 18.35 20.88
N SER A 107 0.91 17.88 21.32
CA SER A 107 -0.38 18.22 20.70
C SER A 107 -1.51 18.21 21.73
N LYS A 108 -2.55 19.02 21.48
CA LYS A 108 -3.78 18.98 22.30
C LYS A 108 -4.64 17.78 21.92
N ALA A 109 -4.66 17.43 20.62
CA ALA A 109 -5.40 16.28 20.10
C ALA A 109 -4.58 15.56 19.03
N VAL A 110 -4.86 14.25 18.85
CA VAL A 110 -4.22 13.41 17.84
C VAL A 110 -5.29 12.73 17.00
N ILE A 111 -5.13 12.81 15.67
CA ILE A 111 -5.96 12.06 14.72
C ILE A 111 -5.13 10.90 14.14
N LEU A 112 -5.64 9.69 14.32
CA LEU A 112 -5.02 8.48 13.80
C LEU A 112 -5.57 8.19 12.40
N ALA A 113 -4.78 8.46 11.37
CA ALA A 113 -5.08 8.17 9.96
C ALA A 113 -4.13 7.12 9.38
N LEU A 114 -3.81 6.11 10.19
CA LEU A 114 -2.73 5.15 10.01
C LEU A 114 -2.89 4.22 8.79
N GLY A 115 -4.12 4.08 8.26
CA GLY A 115 -4.42 3.10 7.23
C GLY A 115 -4.01 1.68 7.69
N ASN A 116 -3.22 0.99 6.89
CA ASN A 116 -2.63 -0.30 7.27
C ASN A 116 -1.30 -0.16 8.03
N GLY A 117 -0.96 1.05 8.48
CA GLY A 117 0.31 1.36 9.13
C GLY A 117 1.48 1.37 8.15
N SER A 118 2.70 1.35 8.69
CA SER A 118 3.89 1.11 7.89
C SER A 118 3.80 -0.31 7.31
N PHE A 119 3.53 -0.38 6.02
CA PHE A 119 3.30 -1.65 5.34
C PHE A 119 4.54 -2.07 4.55
N GLN A 120 4.84 -3.36 4.65
CA GLN A 120 5.87 -3.97 3.82
C GLN A 120 5.26 -5.06 2.94
N PRO A 121 5.68 -5.20 1.68
CA PRO A 121 5.22 -6.30 0.84
C PRO A 121 5.66 -7.62 1.46
N ARG A 122 4.80 -8.61 1.40
CA ARG A 122 5.21 -9.98 1.71
C ARG A 122 6.12 -10.45 0.60
N LYS A 123 7.41 -10.48 0.92
CA LYS A 123 8.45 -10.84 -0.04
C LYS A 123 8.38 -12.32 -0.44
N LEU A 124 8.91 -12.61 -1.58
CA LEU A 124 9.15 -13.96 -2.04
C LEU A 124 10.28 -14.56 -1.21
N THR A 125 10.01 -15.68 -0.55
CA THR A 125 10.95 -16.34 0.37
C THR A 125 11.75 -17.45 -0.33
N LEU A 126 12.36 -17.11 -1.45
CA LEU A 126 13.27 -18.02 -2.17
C LEU A 126 14.73 -17.61 -1.98
N PRO A 127 15.67 -18.55 -1.98
CA PRO A 127 17.09 -18.23 -1.93
C PRO A 127 17.44 -17.20 -3.00
N GLU A 128 18.26 -16.22 -2.62
CA GLU A 128 18.79 -15.18 -3.52
C GLU A 128 17.73 -14.32 -4.24
N SER A 129 16.43 -14.40 -3.88
CA SER A 129 15.39 -13.57 -4.51
C SER A 129 15.67 -12.07 -4.36
N GLU A 130 16.29 -11.66 -3.24
CA GLU A 130 16.58 -10.25 -2.95
C GLU A 130 17.52 -9.60 -3.99
N ARG A 131 18.43 -10.36 -4.62
CA ARG A 131 19.32 -9.81 -5.65
C ARG A 131 18.61 -9.35 -6.92
N PHE A 132 17.40 -9.85 -7.16
CA PHE A 132 16.59 -9.49 -8.33
C PHE A 132 15.65 -8.32 -8.08
N GLU A 133 15.54 -7.81 -6.84
CA GLU A 133 14.71 -6.65 -6.51
C GLU A 133 15.18 -5.42 -7.30
N GLY A 134 14.28 -4.84 -8.10
CA GLY A 134 14.61 -3.78 -9.07
C GLY A 134 15.31 -4.26 -10.36
N TYR A 135 15.76 -5.50 -10.39
CA TYR A 135 16.41 -6.13 -11.56
C TYR A 135 15.52 -7.22 -12.19
N GLY A 136 14.23 -6.96 -12.25
CA GLY A 136 13.22 -7.84 -12.82
C GLY A 136 12.26 -8.47 -11.79
N LEU A 137 12.53 -8.35 -10.50
CA LEU A 137 11.60 -8.66 -9.42
C LEU A 137 11.09 -7.37 -8.80
N ASP A 138 9.78 -7.16 -8.84
CA ASP A 138 9.12 -5.98 -8.30
C ASP A 138 7.99 -6.39 -7.34
N TYR A 139 7.74 -5.58 -6.31
CA TYR A 139 6.62 -5.73 -5.38
C TYR A 139 5.57 -4.64 -5.55
N PHE A 140 5.93 -3.57 -6.28
CA PHE A 140 5.07 -2.41 -6.55
C PHE A 140 5.17 -2.05 -8.03
N VAL A 141 4.07 -1.59 -8.59
CA VAL A 141 4.01 -1.06 -9.95
C VAL A 141 3.79 0.45 -9.86
N THR A 142 4.86 1.21 -10.00
CA THR A 142 4.84 2.68 -9.99
C THR A 142 4.80 3.29 -11.37
N ASP A 143 5.21 2.55 -12.39
CA ASP A 143 5.20 2.95 -13.80
C ASP A 143 4.87 1.73 -14.67
N LEU A 144 3.72 1.76 -15.33
CA LEU A 144 3.25 0.69 -16.22
C LEU A 144 4.14 0.57 -17.47
N MET A 145 4.69 1.68 -17.96
CA MET A 145 5.50 1.68 -19.18
C MET A 145 6.85 0.97 -19.01
N LYS A 146 7.31 0.79 -17.77
CA LYS A 146 8.46 -0.07 -17.44
C LYS A 146 8.32 -1.48 -18.03
N TYR A 147 7.09 -1.97 -18.20
CA TYR A 147 6.78 -3.33 -18.66
C TYR A 147 6.37 -3.40 -20.13
N ALA A 148 6.42 -2.30 -20.87
CA ALA A 148 6.03 -2.26 -22.28
C ALA A 148 6.87 -3.23 -23.13
N GLY A 149 6.17 -4.07 -23.90
CA GLY A 149 6.77 -5.08 -24.77
C GLY A 149 7.50 -6.23 -24.06
N ARG A 150 7.40 -6.34 -22.73
CA ARG A 150 8.07 -7.38 -21.93
C ARG A 150 7.17 -8.57 -21.66
N LYS A 151 7.77 -9.71 -21.37
CA LYS A 151 7.08 -10.89 -20.80
C LYS A 151 7.03 -10.73 -19.30
N VAL A 152 5.82 -10.59 -18.74
CA VAL A 152 5.61 -10.27 -17.33
C VAL A 152 4.80 -11.37 -16.65
N ALA A 153 5.26 -11.83 -15.49
CA ALA A 153 4.45 -12.66 -14.61
C ALA A 153 4.02 -11.87 -13.37
N ILE A 154 2.77 -12.09 -12.95
CA ILE A 154 2.23 -11.58 -11.70
C ILE A 154 1.95 -12.78 -10.78
N ALA A 155 2.51 -12.78 -9.58
CA ALA A 155 2.30 -13.82 -8.59
C ALA A 155 1.34 -13.33 -7.50
N GLY A 156 0.14 -13.88 -7.47
CA GLY A 156 -0.91 -13.51 -6.53
C GLY A 156 -2.29 -13.99 -6.96
N GLY A 157 -3.29 -13.80 -6.11
CA GLY A 157 -4.66 -14.25 -6.43
C GLY A 157 -5.74 -13.38 -5.77
N GLY A 158 -5.40 -12.17 -5.35
CA GLY A 158 -6.32 -11.13 -4.89
C GLY A 158 -6.55 -10.05 -5.94
N ASP A 159 -7.39 -9.07 -5.63
CA ASP A 159 -7.74 -7.97 -6.53
C ASP A 159 -6.53 -7.29 -7.14
N SER A 160 -5.49 -6.97 -6.33
CA SER A 160 -4.30 -6.29 -6.85
C SER A 160 -3.58 -7.10 -7.94
N ALA A 161 -3.48 -8.41 -7.80
CA ALA A 161 -2.81 -9.24 -8.79
C ALA A 161 -3.60 -9.29 -10.11
N ILE A 162 -4.93 -9.40 -10.04
CA ILE A 162 -5.81 -9.42 -11.22
C ILE A 162 -5.81 -8.04 -11.90
N ASP A 163 -5.93 -6.97 -11.12
CA ASP A 163 -5.91 -5.61 -11.66
C ASP A 163 -4.62 -5.34 -12.44
N TRP A 164 -3.46 -5.71 -11.89
CA TRP A 164 -2.19 -5.54 -12.59
C TRP A 164 -2.09 -6.41 -13.84
N ALA A 165 -2.57 -7.65 -13.80
CA ALA A 165 -2.58 -8.50 -14.97
C ALA A 165 -3.41 -7.88 -16.12
N LEU A 166 -4.61 -7.39 -15.83
CA LEU A 166 -5.49 -6.74 -16.80
C LEU A 166 -4.94 -5.37 -17.27
N MET A 167 -4.27 -4.61 -16.42
CA MET A 167 -3.67 -3.33 -16.81
C MET A 167 -2.42 -3.50 -17.67
N LEU A 168 -1.66 -4.58 -17.47
CA LEU A 168 -0.45 -4.87 -18.22
C LEU A 168 -0.73 -5.63 -19.54
N GLU A 169 -1.87 -6.31 -19.67
CA GLU A 169 -2.25 -7.04 -20.88
C GLU A 169 -2.09 -6.21 -22.17
N PRO A 170 -2.59 -4.96 -22.28
CA PRO A 170 -2.45 -4.15 -23.49
C PRO A 170 -1.05 -3.55 -23.70
N ILE A 171 -0.15 -3.68 -22.74
CA ILE A 171 1.16 -3.00 -22.71
C ILE A 171 2.32 -3.98 -22.86
N ALA A 172 2.26 -5.10 -22.17
CA ALA A 172 3.26 -6.15 -22.21
C ALA A 172 3.15 -7.00 -23.47
N SER A 173 4.21 -7.68 -23.86
CA SER A 173 4.15 -8.65 -24.97
C SER A 173 3.42 -9.94 -24.58
N GLU A 174 3.51 -10.30 -23.31
CA GLU A 174 2.86 -11.49 -22.76
C GLU A 174 2.70 -11.34 -21.24
N VAL A 175 1.53 -11.70 -20.72
CA VAL A 175 1.23 -11.62 -19.29
C VAL A 175 0.83 -12.97 -18.75
N TYR A 176 1.45 -13.36 -17.64
CA TYR A 176 1.11 -14.57 -16.88
C TYR A 176 0.59 -14.18 -15.49
N LEU A 177 -0.48 -14.84 -15.04
CA LEU A 177 -0.96 -14.74 -13.67
C LEU A 177 -0.80 -16.08 -12.96
N ILE A 178 0.09 -16.11 -11.95
CA ILE A 178 0.45 -17.33 -11.22
C ILE A 178 -0.27 -17.31 -9.88
N HIS A 179 -1.08 -18.33 -9.59
CA HIS A 179 -1.75 -18.46 -8.30
C HIS A 179 -1.75 -19.90 -7.79
N ARG A 180 -1.53 -20.05 -6.47
CA ARG A 180 -1.44 -21.37 -5.79
C ARG A 180 -2.75 -22.10 -5.60
N ARG A 181 -3.89 -21.50 -5.89
CA ARG A 181 -5.23 -22.08 -5.75
C ARG A 181 -5.98 -21.99 -7.09
N PRO A 182 -6.93 -22.87 -7.35
CA PRO A 182 -7.78 -22.76 -8.54
C PRO A 182 -8.67 -21.51 -8.49
N GLU A 183 -9.15 -21.13 -7.29
CA GLU A 183 -10.06 -20.00 -7.12
C GLU A 183 -9.29 -18.73 -6.70
N PHE A 184 -9.68 -17.59 -7.27
CA PHE A 184 -9.17 -16.28 -6.91
C PHE A 184 -9.94 -15.69 -5.73
N ARG A 185 -9.26 -14.85 -4.93
CA ARG A 185 -9.86 -14.05 -3.86
C ARG A 185 -9.98 -12.60 -4.31
N ALA A 186 -10.78 -12.35 -5.32
CA ALA A 186 -11.01 -11.06 -5.92
C ALA A 186 -12.50 -10.90 -6.26
N HIS A 187 -12.91 -9.69 -6.59
CA HIS A 187 -14.28 -9.43 -7.01
C HIS A 187 -14.64 -10.22 -8.26
N GLU A 188 -15.82 -10.81 -8.30
CA GLU A 188 -16.31 -11.68 -9.39
C GLU A 188 -16.23 -10.99 -10.76
N HIS A 189 -16.50 -9.69 -10.79
CA HIS A 189 -16.39 -8.89 -12.01
C HIS A 189 -14.95 -8.84 -12.57
N SER A 190 -13.95 -8.69 -11.70
CA SER A 190 -12.53 -8.68 -12.08
C SER A 190 -12.09 -10.07 -12.56
N VAL A 191 -12.55 -11.13 -11.88
CA VAL A 191 -12.28 -12.53 -12.27
C VAL A 191 -12.90 -12.82 -13.65
N SER A 192 -14.14 -12.40 -13.91
CA SER A 192 -14.80 -12.58 -15.21
C SER A 192 -14.05 -11.87 -16.34
N LYS A 193 -13.56 -10.65 -16.10
CA LYS A 193 -12.70 -9.93 -17.06
C LYS A 193 -11.39 -10.67 -17.33
N LEU A 194 -10.73 -11.15 -16.27
CA LEU A 194 -9.49 -11.92 -16.40
C LEU A 194 -9.70 -13.19 -17.26
N GLN A 195 -10.78 -13.91 -17.04
CA GLN A 195 -11.10 -15.12 -17.82
C GLN A 195 -11.40 -14.83 -19.30
N ALA A 196 -11.86 -13.61 -19.61
CA ALA A 196 -12.12 -13.17 -20.97
C ALA A 196 -10.91 -12.46 -21.63
N SER A 197 -9.82 -12.29 -20.92
CA SER A 197 -8.60 -11.61 -21.37
C SER A 197 -7.61 -12.55 -22.03
N ALA A 198 -6.53 -12.00 -22.61
CA ALA A 198 -5.41 -12.75 -23.17
C ALA A 198 -4.34 -13.12 -22.12
N VAL A 199 -4.60 -12.90 -20.83
CA VAL A 199 -3.69 -13.25 -19.74
C VAL A 199 -3.59 -14.78 -19.60
N ASN A 200 -2.38 -15.31 -19.58
CA ASN A 200 -2.12 -16.72 -19.35
C ASN A 200 -2.28 -17.04 -17.85
N ILE A 201 -3.33 -17.75 -17.49
CA ILE A 201 -3.64 -18.10 -16.10
C ILE A 201 -2.98 -19.44 -15.74
N LEU A 202 -2.08 -19.42 -14.76
CA LEU A 202 -1.37 -20.60 -14.26
C LEU A 202 -1.80 -20.89 -12.81
N THR A 203 -2.73 -21.83 -12.68
CA THR A 203 -3.24 -22.33 -11.39
C THR A 203 -3.35 -23.84 -11.44
N PRO A 204 -3.11 -24.55 -10.37
CA PRO A 204 -2.58 -24.13 -9.06
C PRO A 204 -1.05 -24.30 -8.99
N TYR A 205 -0.32 -23.23 -9.17
CA TYR A 205 1.16 -23.25 -9.16
C TYR A 205 1.77 -22.30 -8.13
N VAL A 206 2.97 -22.64 -7.68
CA VAL A 206 3.84 -21.78 -6.84
C VAL A 206 5.17 -21.60 -7.53
N ILE A 207 5.82 -20.46 -7.31
CA ILE A 207 7.18 -20.21 -7.77
C ILE A 207 8.12 -21.03 -6.89
N GLN A 208 8.90 -21.90 -7.51
CA GLN A 208 9.87 -22.75 -6.86
C GLN A 208 11.28 -22.19 -6.96
N GLU A 209 11.60 -21.52 -8.08
CA GLU A 209 12.93 -20.99 -8.35
C GLU A 209 12.83 -19.73 -9.23
N ILE A 210 13.77 -18.80 -9.02
CA ILE A 210 14.01 -17.65 -9.89
C ILE A 210 15.29 -17.89 -10.68
N GLN A 211 15.25 -17.61 -11.98
CA GLN A 211 16.35 -17.81 -12.89
C GLN A 211 16.97 -16.48 -13.33
N GLY A 212 18.28 -16.44 -13.47
CA GLY A 212 19.03 -15.29 -13.97
C GLY A 212 20.36 -15.11 -13.23
N GLU A 213 21.23 -14.27 -13.77
CA GLU A 213 22.52 -13.91 -13.16
C GLU A 213 22.48 -12.51 -12.56
N GLN A 214 22.48 -11.46 -13.39
CA GLN A 214 22.41 -10.04 -12.98
C GLN A 214 20.99 -9.51 -12.92
N ARG A 215 20.07 -10.12 -13.67
CA ARG A 215 18.66 -9.80 -13.69
C ARG A 215 17.83 -11.06 -13.86
N LEU A 216 16.58 -10.99 -13.49
CA LEU A 216 15.62 -12.06 -13.71
C LEU A 216 15.46 -12.34 -15.22
N THR A 217 15.52 -13.59 -15.58
CA THR A 217 15.30 -14.10 -16.97
C THR A 217 14.21 -15.17 -17.04
N GLY A 218 13.74 -15.66 -15.88
CA GLY A 218 12.70 -16.68 -15.84
C GLY A 218 12.37 -17.15 -14.43
N VAL A 219 11.40 -18.04 -14.36
CA VAL A 219 10.99 -18.74 -13.13
C VAL A 219 10.67 -20.20 -13.43
N SER A 220 10.90 -21.05 -12.44
CA SER A 220 10.37 -22.42 -12.41
C SER A 220 9.18 -22.47 -11.47
N LEU A 221 8.08 -23.07 -11.94
CA LEU A 221 6.84 -23.24 -11.20
C LEU A 221 6.64 -24.71 -10.85
N GLN A 222 6.12 -24.98 -9.66
CA GLN A 222 5.71 -26.31 -9.21
C GLN A 222 4.21 -26.33 -9.00
N GLN A 223 3.54 -27.35 -9.52
CA GLN A 223 2.12 -27.58 -9.28
C GLN A 223 1.88 -27.91 -7.79
N VAL A 224 0.87 -27.27 -7.20
CA VAL A 224 0.47 -27.54 -5.82
C VAL A 224 -0.22 -28.91 -5.75
N LYS A 225 0.32 -29.82 -4.95
CA LYS A 225 -0.16 -31.22 -4.82
C LYS A 225 -0.06 -32.03 -6.13
N GLY A 226 0.95 -31.77 -6.95
CA GLY A 226 1.26 -32.51 -8.17
C GLY A 226 2.75 -32.49 -8.46
N ASP A 227 3.18 -33.23 -9.46
CA ASP A 227 4.58 -33.38 -9.87
C ASP A 227 4.93 -32.52 -11.11
N GLU A 228 3.95 -31.82 -11.66
CA GLU A 228 4.16 -31.01 -12.86
C GLU A 228 4.97 -29.76 -12.54
N THR A 229 6.01 -29.53 -13.36
CA THR A 229 6.84 -28.34 -13.33
C THR A 229 6.72 -27.57 -14.64
N VAL A 230 6.67 -26.24 -14.56
CA VAL A 230 6.61 -25.35 -15.75
C VAL A 230 7.71 -24.32 -15.62
N SER A 231 8.51 -24.17 -16.67
CA SER A 231 9.52 -23.13 -16.77
C SER A 231 9.03 -22.01 -17.68
N LEU A 232 9.12 -20.77 -17.20
CA LEU A 232 8.74 -19.57 -17.95
C LEU A 232 9.95 -18.68 -18.15
N SER A 233 10.21 -18.28 -19.39
CA SER A 233 11.14 -17.19 -19.70
C SER A 233 10.42 -15.86 -19.50
N LEU A 234 10.95 -14.96 -18.66
CA LEU A 234 10.31 -13.72 -18.24
C LEU A 234 11.33 -12.58 -18.21
N ASP A 235 10.86 -11.38 -18.48
CA ASP A 235 11.63 -10.14 -18.29
C ASP A 235 11.34 -9.45 -16.94
N ALA A 236 10.17 -9.77 -16.34
CA ALA A 236 9.77 -9.24 -15.04
C ALA A 236 8.81 -10.19 -14.29
N LEU A 237 8.94 -10.18 -12.97
CA LEU A 237 8.05 -10.84 -12.01
C LEU A 237 7.55 -9.81 -11.01
N ILE A 238 6.23 -9.67 -10.90
CA ILE A 238 5.58 -8.79 -9.91
C ILE A 238 4.95 -9.67 -8.84
N VAL A 239 5.36 -9.52 -7.58
CA VAL A 239 4.87 -10.35 -6.47
C VAL A 239 3.81 -9.62 -5.66
N ASN A 240 2.58 -10.10 -5.69
CA ASN A 240 1.40 -9.54 -5.04
C ASN A 240 0.83 -10.51 -3.97
N TYR A 241 1.65 -10.87 -2.98
CA TYR A 241 1.26 -11.77 -1.88
C TYR A 241 0.56 -11.04 -0.72
N GLY A 242 0.31 -9.73 -0.90
CA GLY A 242 -0.26 -8.83 0.11
C GLY A 242 0.83 -8.18 0.96
N PHE A 243 0.37 -7.51 2.02
CA PHE A 243 1.23 -6.71 2.89
C PHE A 243 1.19 -7.23 4.31
N SER A 244 2.24 -6.95 5.07
CA SER A 244 2.26 -7.06 6.52
C SER A 244 2.32 -5.66 7.11
N SER A 245 1.48 -5.39 8.11
CA SER A 245 1.59 -4.16 8.89
C SER A 245 2.64 -4.35 9.97
N THR A 246 3.53 -3.39 10.12
CA THR A 246 4.51 -3.33 11.21
C THR A 246 4.01 -2.45 12.37
N LEU A 247 2.79 -1.91 12.25
CA LEU A 247 2.23 -0.99 13.23
C LEU A 247 1.93 -1.72 14.54
N ASN A 248 2.63 -1.36 15.62
CA ASN A 248 2.35 -1.84 16.97
C ASN A 248 1.64 -0.77 17.80
N ILE A 249 0.33 -0.64 17.62
CA ILE A 249 -0.52 0.33 18.39
C ILE A 249 -0.93 -0.18 19.77
N LYS A 250 -0.56 -1.42 20.13
CA LYS A 250 -0.98 -2.01 21.41
C LYS A 250 -0.42 -1.26 22.61
N ASP A 251 0.76 -0.69 22.46
CA ASP A 251 1.48 0.00 23.52
C ASP A 251 1.07 1.48 23.64
N TRP A 252 0.15 1.97 22.81
CA TRP A 252 -0.34 3.35 22.83
C TRP A 252 -1.52 3.57 23.82
N GLY A 253 -1.79 2.59 24.69
CA GLY A 253 -2.83 2.68 25.73
C GLY A 253 -4.27 2.60 25.24
N MET A 254 -4.50 2.47 23.93
CA MET A 254 -5.84 2.41 23.35
C MET A 254 -6.38 0.99 23.32
N LYS A 255 -7.70 0.83 23.52
CA LYS A 255 -8.38 -0.45 23.29
C LYS A 255 -8.30 -0.79 21.78
N SER A 256 -7.72 -1.95 21.49
CA SER A 256 -7.52 -2.40 20.10
C SER A 256 -7.73 -3.91 19.95
N SER A 257 -7.96 -4.35 18.72
CA SER A 257 -7.98 -5.76 18.34
C SER A 257 -6.99 -6.02 17.20
N ARG A 258 -6.97 -7.23 16.68
CA ARG A 258 -6.22 -7.54 15.45
C ARG A 258 -6.74 -6.78 14.20
N GLN A 259 -7.95 -6.26 14.25
CA GLN A 259 -8.61 -5.57 13.13
C GLN A 259 -8.42 -4.05 13.17
N GLY A 260 -8.02 -3.48 14.32
CA GLY A 260 -7.79 -2.05 14.49
C GLY A 260 -8.12 -1.54 15.89
N VAL A 261 -8.17 -0.22 16.02
CA VAL A 261 -8.56 0.50 17.23
C VAL A 261 -10.08 0.52 17.39
N PHE A 262 -10.56 0.25 18.60
CA PHE A 262 -11.98 0.43 18.91
C PHE A 262 -12.32 1.91 19.03
N VAL A 263 -13.35 2.34 18.31
CA VAL A 263 -13.83 3.72 18.31
C VAL A 263 -15.33 3.77 18.61
N SER A 264 -15.77 4.89 19.14
CA SER A 264 -17.19 5.22 19.32
C SER A 264 -17.81 5.78 18.02
N SER A 265 -19.07 6.15 18.04
CA SER A 265 -19.79 6.69 16.87
C SER A 265 -19.23 8.03 16.35
N ASP A 266 -18.54 8.79 17.19
CA ASP A 266 -17.84 10.04 16.86
C ASP A 266 -16.36 9.84 16.52
N MET A 267 -15.93 8.59 16.33
CA MET A 267 -14.55 8.16 16.06
C MET A 267 -13.56 8.40 17.21
N SER A 268 -14.03 8.76 18.42
CA SER A 268 -13.15 8.86 19.58
C SER A 268 -12.64 7.47 20.01
N THR A 269 -11.37 7.41 20.41
CA THR A 269 -10.76 6.20 20.96
C THR A 269 -11.06 6.05 22.45
N SER A 270 -10.48 5.03 23.10
CA SER A 270 -10.57 4.89 24.56
C SER A 270 -9.66 5.86 25.33
N VAL A 271 -8.77 6.60 24.64
CA VAL A 271 -7.89 7.63 25.20
C VAL A 271 -8.44 8.99 24.81
N PRO A 272 -8.73 9.91 25.76
CA PRO A 272 -9.20 11.25 25.44
C PRO A 272 -8.16 12.09 24.71
N GLY A 273 -8.59 12.85 23.68
CA GLY A 273 -7.75 13.75 22.87
C GLY A 273 -7.40 13.17 21.48
#